data_6fdc83d15b0aa4507e36a12d283cfb6f
#
_entry.id   6fdc83d15b0aa4507e36a12d283cfb6f
#
_cell.length_a   1.000
_cell.length_b   1.000
_cell.length_c   1.000
_cell.angle_alpha   90.00
_cell.angle_beta   90.00
_cell.angle_gamma   90.00
#
_symmetry.space_group_name_H-M   'P 1'
#
loop_
_entity.id
_entity.type
_entity.pdbx_description
1 polymer ?
#
loop_
_entity_poly.entity_id
_entity_poly.type
_entity_poly.pdbx_seq_one_letter_code
_entity_poly.pdbx_strand_id
1 'polypeptide(L)'
;MPEVNEKFRQVHGRDWNMEDVNVMYRSFEKHLFASLKNFTTPIPGVISTLKVLREEGIKIGSTTGYTGAMMEVVRPEAAAKGYMVDNLVTPDHLPAGRPAPYMIYQNMIDLAVPSVEEVVKVGDTIADIREGVNAKVWSVGIITGSSELGLTEEEYEAMPAGNLDVLKAEVKERMLAAGAHFVLDDIRELPACIRKITNLKYTI
;
A
#
# COMPACT_ATOMS: atom_id res chain seq x y z
N MET A 1 13.25 14.37 -8.52
CA MET A 1 14.73 14.32 -8.44
C MET A 1 15.45 15.68 -8.55
N PRO A 2 14.89 16.75 -9.16
CA PRO A 2 15.54 18.08 -9.14
C PRO A 2 15.81 18.61 -7.74
N GLU A 3 14.83 18.49 -6.84
CA GLU A 3 14.92 18.96 -5.45
C GLU A 3 16.02 18.27 -4.61
N VAL A 4 16.20 16.96 -4.82
CA VAL A 4 17.27 16.19 -4.13
C VAL A 4 18.64 16.67 -4.58
N ASN A 5 18.80 16.92 -5.90
CA ASN A 5 20.05 17.41 -6.45
C ASN A 5 20.37 18.82 -5.96
N GLU A 6 19.36 19.68 -5.82
CA GLU A 6 19.52 21.03 -5.30
C GLU A 6 19.99 21.01 -3.85
N LYS A 7 19.36 20.24 -2.97
CA LYS A 7 19.80 20.06 -1.58
C LYS A 7 21.21 19.48 -1.48
N PHE A 8 21.52 18.48 -2.29
CA PHE A 8 22.86 17.89 -2.32
C PHE A 8 23.92 18.90 -2.74
N ARG A 9 23.63 19.70 -3.79
CA ARG A 9 24.49 20.78 -4.28
C ARG A 9 24.72 21.87 -3.21
N GLN A 10 23.69 22.23 -2.43
CA GLN A 10 23.81 23.20 -1.33
C GLN A 10 24.76 22.70 -0.23
N VAL A 11 24.79 21.41 0.07
CA VAL A 11 25.64 20.81 1.11
C VAL A 11 27.04 20.49 0.62
N HIS A 12 27.17 19.98 -0.61
CA HIS A 12 28.44 19.43 -1.12
C HIS A 12 29.12 20.28 -2.21
N GLY A 13 28.48 21.38 -2.66
CA GLY A 13 29.01 22.29 -3.68
C GLY A 13 29.13 21.71 -5.09
N ARG A 14 28.56 20.52 -5.32
CA ARG A 14 28.59 19.81 -6.60
C ARG A 14 27.32 18.98 -6.78
N ASP A 15 27.07 18.52 -8.00
CA ASP A 15 26.03 17.54 -8.27
C ASP A 15 26.42 16.15 -7.74
N TRP A 16 25.41 15.36 -7.34
CA TRP A 16 25.63 13.96 -6.98
C TRP A 16 26.03 13.12 -8.20
N ASN A 17 26.76 12.06 -7.96
CA ASN A 17 27.13 11.05 -8.93
C ASN A 17 26.66 9.65 -8.48
N MET A 18 26.91 8.60 -9.28
CA MET A 18 26.45 7.24 -8.95
C MET A 18 27.12 6.66 -7.69
N GLU A 19 28.32 7.11 -7.34
CA GLU A 19 28.96 6.68 -6.10
C GLU A 19 28.25 7.28 -4.88
N ASP A 20 27.88 8.57 -4.94
CA ASP A 20 27.09 9.22 -3.90
C ASP A 20 25.73 8.52 -3.73
N VAL A 21 25.06 8.15 -4.83
CA VAL A 21 23.82 7.38 -4.80
C VAL A 21 24.01 6.05 -4.11
N ASN A 22 25.08 5.32 -4.43
CA ASN A 22 25.38 4.02 -3.82
C ASN A 22 25.69 4.14 -2.31
N VAL A 23 26.39 5.21 -1.90
CA VAL A 23 26.67 5.48 -0.49
C VAL A 23 25.39 5.81 0.27
N MET A 24 24.57 6.70 -0.29
CA MET A 24 23.27 7.08 0.28
C MET A 24 22.34 5.87 0.38
N TYR A 25 22.29 5.03 -0.67
CA TYR A 25 21.46 3.83 -0.68
C TYR A 25 21.86 2.83 0.40
N ARG A 26 23.16 2.54 0.54
CA ARG A 26 23.65 1.66 1.61
C ARG A 26 23.38 2.21 3.02
N SER A 27 23.53 3.53 3.20
CA SER A 27 23.21 4.18 4.46
C SER A 27 21.71 4.13 4.76
N PHE A 28 20.88 4.41 3.75
CA PHE A 28 19.42 4.30 3.84
C PHE A 28 18.99 2.87 4.19
N GLU A 29 19.51 1.87 3.49
CA GLU A 29 19.20 0.46 3.75
C GLU A 29 19.51 0.06 5.20
N LYS A 30 20.70 0.41 5.70
CA LYS A 30 21.09 0.15 7.09
C LYS A 30 20.12 0.78 8.11
N HIS A 31 19.76 2.04 7.92
CA HIS A 31 18.83 2.74 8.82
C HIS A 31 17.42 2.19 8.70
N LEU A 32 16.98 1.86 7.48
CA LEU A 32 15.69 1.25 7.23
C LEU A 32 15.57 -0.08 7.98
N PHE A 33 16.54 -1.00 7.81
CA PHE A 33 16.53 -2.30 8.53
C PHE A 33 16.49 -2.13 10.05
N ALA A 34 17.23 -1.16 10.59
CA ALA A 34 17.22 -0.88 12.03
C ALA A 34 15.87 -0.37 12.55
N SER A 35 15.08 0.27 11.68
CA SER A 35 13.79 0.86 12.05
C SER A 35 12.57 0.00 11.71
N LEU A 36 12.69 -1.03 10.84
CA LEU A 36 11.55 -1.81 10.33
C LEU A 36 10.62 -2.33 11.44
N LYS A 37 11.18 -2.83 12.54
CA LYS A 37 10.40 -3.37 13.67
C LYS A 37 9.49 -2.33 14.33
N ASN A 38 9.87 -1.06 14.28
CA ASN A 38 9.14 0.02 14.94
C ASN A 38 7.85 0.40 14.17
N PHE A 39 7.80 0.05 12.87
CA PHE A 39 6.70 0.44 11.97
C PHE A 39 5.87 -0.77 11.49
N THR A 40 5.63 -1.73 12.39
CA THR A 40 4.87 -2.95 12.09
C THR A 40 3.51 -2.99 12.76
N THR A 41 3.09 -1.91 13.40
CA THR A 41 1.76 -1.83 14.03
C THR A 41 0.72 -1.60 12.94
N PRO A 42 -0.28 -2.49 12.82
CA PRO A 42 -1.35 -2.31 11.85
C PRO A 42 -2.17 -1.04 12.16
N ILE A 43 -2.59 -0.36 11.11
CA ILE A 43 -3.51 0.78 11.22
C ILE A 43 -4.82 0.34 11.90
N PRO A 44 -5.42 1.19 12.75
CA PRO A 44 -6.69 0.89 13.40
C PRO A 44 -7.76 0.40 12.42
N GLY A 45 -8.46 -0.66 12.75
CA GLY A 45 -9.49 -1.26 11.91
C GLY A 45 -9.01 -2.37 10.96
N VAL A 46 -7.71 -2.45 10.63
CA VAL A 46 -7.20 -3.47 9.69
C VAL A 46 -7.50 -4.88 10.19
N ILE A 47 -7.12 -5.20 11.42
CA ILE A 47 -7.27 -6.58 11.95
C ILE A 47 -8.74 -7.00 12.00
N SER A 48 -9.64 -6.13 12.47
CA SER A 48 -11.08 -6.43 12.50
C SER A 48 -11.67 -6.59 11.11
N THR A 49 -11.24 -5.79 10.15
CA THR A 49 -11.66 -5.89 8.74
C THR A 49 -11.21 -7.20 8.13
N LEU A 50 -9.94 -7.59 8.30
CA LEU A 50 -9.44 -8.87 7.78
C LEU A 50 -10.17 -10.07 8.40
N LYS A 51 -10.56 -9.98 9.68
CA LYS A 51 -11.36 -11.03 10.33
C LYS A 51 -12.71 -11.19 9.62
N VAL A 52 -13.44 -10.09 9.40
CA VAL A 52 -14.74 -10.11 8.71
C VAL A 52 -14.60 -10.69 7.30
N LEU A 53 -13.58 -10.28 6.54
CA LEU A 53 -13.36 -10.78 5.18
C LEU A 53 -13.07 -12.29 5.16
N ARG A 54 -12.32 -12.81 6.14
CA ARG A 54 -12.06 -14.24 6.26
C ARG A 54 -13.31 -15.04 6.65
N GLU A 55 -14.16 -14.50 7.52
CA GLU A 55 -15.46 -15.11 7.86
C GLU A 55 -16.37 -15.19 6.63
N GLU A 56 -16.22 -14.28 5.67
CA GLU A 56 -16.89 -14.29 4.35
C GLU A 56 -16.16 -15.21 3.32
N GLY A 57 -15.12 -15.93 3.69
CA GLY A 57 -14.38 -16.86 2.83
C GLY A 57 -13.39 -16.18 1.85
N ILE A 58 -13.08 -14.90 2.05
CA ILE A 58 -12.18 -14.13 1.19
C ILE A 58 -10.73 -14.41 1.58
N LYS A 59 -9.91 -14.78 0.59
CA LYS A 59 -8.46 -14.96 0.75
C LYS A 59 -7.76 -13.60 0.75
N ILE A 60 -6.73 -13.48 1.59
CA ILE A 60 -5.97 -12.25 1.77
C ILE A 60 -4.56 -12.41 1.21
N GLY A 61 -4.30 -11.83 0.06
CA GLY A 61 -2.97 -11.67 -0.51
C GLY A 61 -2.37 -10.31 -0.16
N SER A 62 -1.06 -10.24 -0.01
CA SER A 62 -0.35 -8.97 0.17
C SER A 62 0.68 -8.76 -0.93
N THR A 63 0.80 -7.53 -1.41
CA THR A 63 1.91 -7.05 -2.23
C THR A 63 2.66 -5.96 -1.47
N THR A 64 3.96 -5.87 -1.64
CA THR A 64 4.78 -4.88 -0.93
C THR A 64 5.89 -4.34 -1.81
N GLY A 65 6.32 -3.11 -1.54
CA GLY A 65 7.54 -2.55 -2.14
C GLY A 65 8.82 -2.98 -1.39
N TYR A 66 8.69 -3.66 -0.25
CA TYR A 66 9.83 -4.18 0.49
C TYR A 66 10.39 -5.44 -0.18
N THR A 67 11.70 -5.63 -0.04
CA THR A 67 12.38 -6.86 -0.46
C THR A 67 12.02 -8.02 0.46
N GLY A 68 12.26 -9.26 0.01
CA GLY A 68 12.10 -10.46 0.84
C GLY A 68 12.87 -10.37 2.14
N ALA A 69 14.12 -9.89 2.10
CA ALA A 69 14.94 -9.70 3.29
C ALA A 69 14.32 -8.71 4.30
N MET A 70 13.69 -7.64 3.84
CA MET A 70 12.94 -6.72 4.72
C MET A 70 11.71 -7.41 5.31
N MET A 71 11.02 -8.21 4.51
CA MET A 71 9.81 -8.92 4.94
C MET A 71 10.11 -10.06 5.92
N GLU A 72 11.32 -10.62 5.94
CA GLU A 72 11.75 -11.54 7.00
C GLU A 72 11.74 -10.89 8.39
N VAL A 73 11.92 -9.57 8.45
CA VAL A 73 11.84 -8.79 9.71
C VAL A 73 10.40 -8.35 9.98
N VAL A 74 9.71 -7.81 8.98
CA VAL A 74 8.39 -7.17 9.14
C VAL A 74 7.28 -8.19 9.39
N ARG A 75 7.27 -9.30 8.63
CA ARG A 75 6.20 -10.31 8.68
C ARG A 75 5.99 -10.93 10.06
N PRO A 76 7.00 -11.43 10.77
CA PRO A 76 6.81 -11.99 12.10
C PRO A 76 6.33 -10.96 13.13
N GLU A 77 6.83 -9.74 13.06
CA GLU A 77 6.42 -8.65 13.97
C GLU A 77 4.96 -8.23 13.73
N ALA A 78 4.54 -8.12 12.46
CA ALA A 78 3.17 -7.82 12.09
C ALA A 78 2.23 -8.97 12.49
N ALA A 79 2.66 -10.23 12.30
CA ALA A 79 1.88 -11.41 12.69
C ALA A 79 1.69 -11.49 14.21
N ALA A 80 2.70 -11.16 15.00
CA ALA A 80 2.59 -11.07 16.46
C ALA A 80 1.57 -10.03 16.92
N LYS A 81 1.30 -9.02 16.08
CA LYS A 81 0.27 -7.99 16.29
C LYS A 81 -1.08 -8.33 15.65
N GLY A 82 -1.23 -9.55 15.13
CA GLY A 82 -2.48 -10.05 14.56
C GLY A 82 -2.64 -9.87 13.04
N TYR A 83 -1.70 -9.23 12.35
CA TYR A 83 -1.74 -9.10 10.90
C TYR A 83 -1.18 -10.35 10.23
N MET A 84 -2.06 -11.20 9.74
CA MET A 84 -1.70 -12.39 8.98
C MET A 84 -2.34 -12.34 7.60
N VAL A 85 -1.62 -12.79 6.59
CA VAL A 85 -2.08 -12.92 5.21
C VAL A 85 -1.90 -14.37 4.73
N ASP A 86 -2.72 -14.78 3.76
CA ASP A 86 -2.67 -16.12 3.22
C ASP A 86 -1.51 -16.27 2.23
N ASN A 87 -1.13 -15.20 1.55
CA ASN A 87 0.07 -15.11 0.72
C ASN A 87 0.69 -13.71 0.77
N LEU A 88 2.01 -13.64 0.58
CA LEU A 88 2.78 -12.41 0.51
C LEU A 88 3.74 -12.46 -0.66
N VAL A 89 3.68 -11.48 -1.55
CA VAL A 89 4.56 -11.37 -2.72
C VAL A 89 5.40 -10.09 -2.63
N THR A 90 6.71 -10.26 -2.79
CA THR A 90 7.71 -9.20 -2.91
C THR A 90 8.16 -9.06 -4.37
N PRO A 91 8.78 -7.93 -4.77
CA PRO A 91 9.22 -7.74 -6.16
C PRO A 91 10.50 -8.50 -6.56
N ASP A 92 11.21 -9.15 -5.62
CA ASP A 92 12.59 -9.63 -5.80
C ASP A 92 12.80 -10.56 -7.00
N HIS A 93 11.82 -11.40 -7.30
CA HIS A 93 11.91 -12.39 -8.37
C HIS A 93 10.94 -12.10 -9.52
N LEU A 94 10.41 -10.90 -9.57
CA LEU A 94 9.46 -10.47 -10.59
C LEU A 94 10.11 -9.44 -11.52
N PRO A 95 9.62 -9.32 -12.77
CA PRO A 95 10.18 -8.40 -13.76
C PRO A 95 10.17 -6.94 -13.32
N ALA A 96 9.20 -6.54 -12.48
CA ALA A 96 9.10 -5.20 -11.90
C ALA A 96 8.17 -5.18 -10.68
N GLY A 97 8.42 -4.25 -9.75
CA GLY A 97 7.51 -3.89 -8.67
C GLY A 97 6.39 -2.94 -9.14
N ARG A 98 5.61 -2.44 -8.17
CA ARG A 98 4.51 -1.48 -8.43
C ARG A 98 5.00 -0.28 -9.28
N PRO A 99 4.22 0.21 -10.21
CA PRO A 99 2.82 -0.10 -10.50
C PRO A 99 2.60 -1.25 -11.49
N ALA A 100 3.62 -2.08 -11.79
CA ALA A 100 3.46 -3.25 -12.64
C ALA A 100 2.59 -4.32 -11.94
N PRO A 101 1.78 -5.11 -12.68
CA PRO A 101 0.75 -5.98 -12.10
C PRO A 101 1.27 -7.33 -11.58
N TYR A 102 2.55 -7.59 -11.70
CA TYR A 102 3.13 -8.92 -11.50
C TYR A 102 2.90 -9.50 -10.11
N MET A 103 2.98 -8.69 -9.05
CA MET A 103 2.75 -9.17 -7.68
C MET A 103 1.28 -9.58 -7.45
N ILE A 104 0.33 -8.89 -8.10
CA ILE A 104 -1.08 -9.28 -8.06
C ILE A 104 -1.27 -10.62 -8.78
N TYR A 105 -0.71 -10.77 -9.99
CA TYR A 105 -0.82 -12.03 -10.74
C TYR A 105 -0.15 -13.20 -10.01
N GLN A 106 0.98 -12.98 -9.37
CA GLN A 106 1.63 -14.01 -8.57
C GLN A 106 0.74 -14.42 -7.37
N ASN A 107 0.15 -13.44 -6.66
CA ASN A 107 -0.83 -13.74 -5.61
C ASN A 107 -2.03 -14.56 -6.13
N MET A 108 -2.54 -14.25 -7.32
CA MET A 108 -3.64 -15.00 -7.93
C MET A 108 -3.24 -16.45 -8.19
N ILE A 109 -2.03 -16.68 -8.71
CA ILE A 109 -1.50 -18.04 -8.96
C ILE A 109 -1.38 -18.81 -7.66
N ASP A 110 -0.69 -18.22 -6.67
CA ASP A 110 -0.39 -18.87 -5.39
C ASP A 110 -1.66 -19.17 -4.58
N LEU A 111 -2.66 -18.29 -4.67
CA LEU A 111 -3.95 -18.45 -4.01
C LEU A 111 -5.00 -19.18 -4.85
N ALA A 112 -4.64 -19.64 -6.06
CA ALA A 112 -5.53 -20.31 -7.00
C ALA A 112 -6.82 -19.50 -7.28
N VAL A 113 -6.67 -18.21 -7.59
CA VAL A 113 -7.76 -17.33 -8.01
C VAL A 113 -7.78 -17.26 -9.53
N PRO A 114 -8.82 -17.75 -10.20
CA PRO A 114 -8.79 -17.96 -11.65
C PRO A 114 -9.12 -16.72 -12.48
N SER A 115 -9.76 -15.70 -11.90
CA SER A 115 -10.21 -14.51 -12.64
C SER A 115 -9.79 -13.22 -11.95
N VAL A 116 -9.31 -12.25 -12.75
CA VAL A 116 -9.02 -10.87 -12.29
C VAL A 116 -10.27 -10.17 -11.75
N GLU A 117 -11.44 -10.57 -12.22
CA GLU A 117 -12.71 -10.02 -11.75
C GLU A 117 -13.03 -10.40 -10.30
N GLU A 118 -12.41 -11.45 -9.77
CA GLU A 118 -12.56 -11.92 -8.39
C GLU A 118 -11.57 -11.26 -7.43
N VAL A 119 -10.75 -10.34 -7.93
CA VAL A 119 -9.68 -9.69 -7.17
C VAL A 119 -10.00 -8.24 -6.90
N VAL A 120 -9.78 -7.83 -5.65
CA VAL A 120 -9.82 -6.43 -5.24
C VAL A 120 -8.43 -6.05 -4.70
N LYS A 121 -7.76 -5.14 -5.40
CA LYS A 121 -6.54 -4.49 -4.89
C LYS A 121 -6.95 -3.36 -3.97
N VAL A 122 -6.47 -3.40 -2.74
CA VAL A 122 -6.66 -2.35 -1.74
C VAL A 122 -5.31 -1.72 -1.44
N GLY A 123 -5.24 -0.41 -1.41
CA GLY A 123 -3.99 0.28 -1.10
C GLY A 123 -4.17 1.74 -0.71
N ASP A 124 -3.09 2.33 -0.28
CA ASP A 124 -3.03 3.67 0.31
C ASP A 124 -2.16 4.65 -0.49
N THR A 125 -1.57 4.18 -1.59
CA THR A 125 -0.72 5.00 -2.48
C THR A 125 -1.24 5.01 -3.91
N ILE A 126 -0.84 6.04 -4.68
CA ILE A 126 -1.10 6.09 -6.13
C ILE A 126 -0.47 4.90 -6.87
N ALA A 127 0.66 4.40 -6.38
CA ALA A 127 1.31 3.21 -6.95
C ALA A 127 0.46 1.95 -6.75
N ASP A 128 -0.22 1.80 -5.62
CA ASP A 128 -1.16 0.70 -5.35
C ASP A 128 -2.38 0.77 -6.28
N ILE A 129 -2.95 1.96 -6.41
CA ILE A 129 -4.11 2.17 -7.30
C ILE A 129 -3.75 1.75 -8.73
N ARG A 130 -2.60 2.24 -9.24
CA ARG A 130 -2.14 1.91 -10.58
C ARG A 130 -1.77 0.44 -10.75
N GLU A 131 -1.25 -0.23 -9.72
CA GLU A 131 -1.02 -1.68 -9.72
C GLU A 131 -2.33 -2.43 -9.98
N GLY A 132 -3.42 -2.08 -9.27
CA GLY A 132 -4.74 -2.67 -9.46
C GLY A 132 -5.30 -2.39 -10.87
N VAL A 133 -5.22 -1.16 -11.35
CA VAL A 133 -5.67 -0.76 -12.69
C VAL A 133 -4.90 -1.52 -13.78
N ASN A 134 -3.58 -1.61 -13.65
CA ASN A 134 -2.73 -2.31 -14.62
C ASN A 134 -2.99 -3.83 -14.59
N ALA A 135 -3.31 -4.39 -13.46
CA ALA A 135 -3.71 -5.79 -13.32
C ALA A 135 -5.13 -6.08 -13.83
N LYS A 136 -5.93 -5.05 -14.16
CA LYS A 136 -7.33 -5.18 -14.55
C LYS A 136 -8.22 -5.77 -13.45
N VAL A 137 -7.85 -5.53 -12.20
CA VAL A 137 -8.64 -5.91 -11.03
C VAL A 137 -9.39 -4.70 -10.47
N TRP A 138 -10.32 -4.93 -9.57
CA TRP A 138 -10.94 -3.83 -8.82
C TRP A 138 -9.87 -3.12 -7.98
N SER A 139 -9.82 -1.79 -8.06
CA SER A 139 -8.85 -0.97 -7.33
C SER A 139 -9.57 -0.05 -6.35
N VAL A 140 -9.23 -0.19 -5.06
CA VAL A 140 -9.86 0.52 -3.94
C VAL A 140 -8.77 1.27 -3.17
N GLY A 141 -8.96 2.58 -3.03
CA GLY A 141 -8.10 3.43 -2.21
C GLY A 141 -8.61 3.57 -0.79
N ILE A 142 -7.71 3.68 0.19
CA ILE A 142 -8.02 3.97 1.59
C ILE A 142 -7.34 5.28 1.97
N ILE A 143 -8.06 6.21 2.58
CA ILE A 143 -7.57 7.55 2.91
C ILE A 143 -6.96 7.59 4.31
N THR A 144 -7.72 7.18 5.35
CA THR A 144 -7.25 7.27 6.74
C THR A 144 -6.05 6.36 6.98
N GLY A 145 -4.98 6.93 7.49
CA GLY A 145 -3.70 6.24 7.69
C GLY A 145 -2.89 6.04 6.41
N SER A 146 -3.28 6.66 5.29
CA SER A 146 -2.55 6.53 4.03
C SER A 146 -1.28 7.36 3.98
N SER A 147 -0.31 6.86 3.23
CA SER A 147 0.90 7.62 2.87
C SER A 147 0.57 8.87 2.03
N GLU A 148 -0.53 8.85 1.28
CA GLU A 148 -1.00 10.00 0.48
C GLU A 148 -1.58 11.12 1.36
N LEU A 149 -2.13 10.80 2.53
CA LEU A 149 -2.59 11.80 3.51
C LEU A 149 -1.39 12.43 4.23
N GLY A 150 -0.33 11.66 4.47
CA GLY A 150 0.95 12.13 4.97
C GLY A 150 0.93 12.62 6.42
N LEU A 151 -0.03 12.17 7.22
CA LEU A 151 -0.19 12.52 8.64
C LEU A 151 0.18 11.35 9.55
N THR A 152 0.84 11.64 10.65
CA THR A 152 0.92 10.70 11.78
C THR A 152 -0.45 10.59 12.46
N GLU A 153 -0.63 9.56 13.30
CA GLU A 153 -1.88 9.38 14.07
C GLU A 153 -2.14 10.60 14.97
N GLU A 154 -1.10 11.12 15.62
CA GLU A 154 -1.18 12.32 16.48
C GLU A 154 -1.58 13.57 15.71
N GLU A 155 -0.99 13.78 14.51
CA GLU A 155 -1.34 14.90 13.64
C GLU A 155 -2.77 14.79 13.11
N TYR A 156 -3.20 13.56 12.78
CA TYR A 156 -4.56 13.29 12.31
C TYR A 156 -5.60 13.59 13.40
N GLU A 157 -5.36 13.15 14.64
CA GLU A 157 -6.26 13.39 15.77
C GLU A 157 -6.30 14.86 16.20
N ALA A 158 -5.17 15.56 16.09
CA ALA A 158 -5.06 16.98 16.47
C ALA A 158 -5.59 17.94 15.41
N MET A 159 -5.81 17.47 14.18
CA MET A 159 -6.17 18.34 13.06
C MET A 159 -7.64 18.80 13.16
N PRO A 160 -7.93 20.11 12.96
CA PRO A 160 -9.31 20.60 12.87
C PRO A 160 -10.09 19.89 11.74
N ALA A 161 -11.31 19.46 12.03
CA ALA A 161 -12.13 18.67 11.11
C ALA A 161 -12.24 19.27 9.69
N GLY A 162 -12.46 20.57 9.58
CA GLY A 162 -12.55 21.22 8.27
C GLY A 162 -11.27 21.16 7.44
N ASN A 163 -10.09 21.21 8.06
CA ASN A 163 -8.80 21.07 7.37
C ASN A 163 -8.59 19.61 6.95
N LEU A 164 -8.96 18.67 7.81
CA LEU A 164 -8.88 17.24 7.53
C LEU A 164 -9.79 16.85 6.35
N ASP A 165 -11.01 17.39 6.30
CA ASP A 165 -11.95 17.13 5.20
C ASP A 165 -11.41 17.62 3.86
N VAL A 166 -10.74 18.78 3.82
CA VAL A 166 -10.09 19.29 2.61
C VAL A 166 -8.97 18.35 2.16
N LEU A 167 -8.07 17.96 3.05
CA LEU A 167 -6.97 17.03 2.72
C LEU A 167 -7.49 15.68 2.24
N LYS A 168 -8.50 15.14 2.90
CA LYS A 168 -9.16 13.88 2.47
C LYS A 168 -9.78 13.99 1.08
N ALA A 169 -10.43 15.12 0.78
CA ALA A 169 -11.00 15.36 -0.54
C ALA A 169 -9.91 15.39 -1.62
N GLU A 170 -8.78 16.07 -1.37
CA GLU A 170 -7.65 16.11 -2.29
C GLU A 170 -7.03 14.71 -2.52
N VAL A 171 -6.85 13.91 -1.46
CA VAL A 171 -6.36 12.52 -1.58
C VAL A 171 -7.34 11.70 -2.41
N LYS A 172 -8.63 11.81 -2.12
CA LYS A 172 -9.69 11.12 -2.86
C LYS A 172 -9.65 11.44 -4.36
N GLU A 173 -9.54 12.72 -4.71
CA GLU A 173 -9.44 13.15 -6.10
C GLU A 173 -8.20 12.56 -6.79
N ARG A 174 -7.03 12.58 -6.13
CA ARG A 174 -5.81 12.00 -6.68
C ARG A 174 -5.95 10.49 -6.93
N MET A 175 -6.53 9.75 -5.97
CA MET A 175 -6.76 8.31 -6.12
C MET A 175 -7.75 7.98 -7.24
N LEU A 176 -8.85 8.74 -7.36
CA LEU A 176 -9.81 8.60 -8.45
C LEU A 176 -9.17 8.92 -9.80
N ALA A 177 -8.40 10.00 -9.89
CA ALA A 177 -7.66 10.37 -11.10
C ALA A 177 -6.60 9.32 -11.50
N ALA A 178 -6.06 8.57 -10.54
CA ALA A 178 -5.16 7.44 -10.80
C ALA A 178 -5.88 6.17 -11.27
N GLY A 179 -7.21 6.15 -11.25
CA GLY A 179 -8.06 5.07 -11.74
C GLY A 179 -8.67 4.18 -10.66
N ALA A 180 -8.71 4.61 -9.40
CA ALA A 180 -9.43 3.89 -8.36
C ALA A 180 -10.92 3.76 -8.71
N HIS A 181 -11.47 2.55 -8.59
CA HIS A 181 -12.90 2.31 -8.77
C HIS A 181 -13.71 2.80 -7.57
N PHE A 182 -13.13 2.69 -6.39
CA PHE A 182 -13.68 3.20 -5.13
C PHE A 182 -12.56 3.81 -4.29
N VAL A 183 -12.93 4.82 -3.50
CA VAL A 183 -12.06 5.40 -2.48
C VAL A 183 -12.86 5.50 -1.20
N LEU A 184 -12.37 4.85 -0.15
CA LEU A 184 -12.99 4.75 1.15
C LEU A 184 -12.24 5.63 2.15
N ASP A 185 -12.96 6.21 3.07
CA ASP A 185 -12.35 7.00 4.14
C ASP A 185 -11.57 6.09 5.09
N ASP A 186 -12.15 4.95 5.45
CA ASP A 186 -11.60 4.04 6.45
C ASP A 186 -11.65 2.59 5.95
N ILE A 187 -10.66 1.80 6.33
CA ILE A 187 -10.55 0.37 5.96
C ILE A 187 -11.76 -0.45 6.45
N ARG A 188 -12.44 -0.03 7.52
CA ARG A 188 -13.64 -0.69 8.05
C ARG A 188 -14.83 -0.68 7.09
N GLU A 189 -14.83 0.20 6.10
CA GLU A 189 -15.84 0.24 5.04
C GLU A 189 -15.63 -0.84 3.96
N LEU A 190 -14.44 -1.45 3.91
CA LEU A 190 -14.05 -2.38 2.85
C LEU A 190 -15.00 -3.59 2.69
N PRO A 191 -15.49 -4.26 3.76
CA PRO A 191 -16.42 -5.38 3.57
C PRO A 191 -17.70 -4.97 2.84
N ALA A 192 -18.26 -3.80 3.16
CA ALA A 192 -19.45 -3.28 2.48
C ALA A 192 -19.14 -2.93 1.01
N CYS A 193 -17.97 -2.37 0.73
CA CYS A 193 -17.50 -2.09 -0.62
C CYS A 193 -17.35 -3.36 -1.45
N ILE A 194 -16.75 -4.42 -0.90
CA ILE A 194 -16.60 -5.71 -1.58
C ILE A 194 -17.95 -6.34 -1.89
N ARG A 195 -18.90 -6.33 -0.95
CA ARG A 195 -20.27 -6.81 -1.22
C ARG A 195 -20.95 -6.02 -2.36
N LYS A 196 -20.73 -4.69 -2.43
CA LYS A 196 -21.22 -3.87 -3.54
C LYS A 196 -20.57 -4.29 -4.87
N ILE A 197 -19.26 -4.51 -4.91
CA ILE A 197 -18.53 -4.99 -6.09
C ILE A 197 -19.09 -6.34 -6.55
N THR A 198 -19.31 -7.27 -5.62
CA THR A 198 -19.89 -8.58 -5.92
C THR A 198 -21.26 -8.46 -6.57
N ASN A 199 -22.15 -7.61 -6.04
CA ASN A 199 -23.47 -7.39 -6.60
C ASN A 199 -23.43 -6.78 -8.00
N LEU A 200 -22.47 -5.89 -8.30
CA LEU A 200 -22.30 -5.32 -9.64
C LEU A 200 -22.00 -6.36 -10.70
N LYS A 201 -21.29 -7.46 -10.35
CA LYS A 201 -20.98 -8.58 -11.27
C LYS A 201 -22.20 -9.40 -11.68
N TYR A 202 -23.19 -9.52 -10.82
CA TYR A 202 -24.39 -10.32 -11.09
C TYR A 202 -25.50 -9.51 -11.77
N THR A 203 -25.26 -8.26 -12.11
CA THR A 203 -26.26 -7.37 -12.74
C THR A 203 -26.00 -7.18 -14.24
N ILE A 204 -24.95 -7.82 -14.78
CA ILE A 204 -24.61 -7.88 -16.21
C ILE A 204 -24.91 -9.29 -16.71
#